data_cc46359f653dc7ae09413a832e7d209e
#
_entry.id   cc46359f653dc7ae09413a832e7d209e
#
_cell.length_a   1.000
_cell.length_b   1.000
_cell.length_c   1.000
_cell.angle_alpha   90.00
_cell.angle_beta   90.00
_cell.angle_gamma   90.00
#
_symmetry.space_group_name_H-M   'P 1'
#
loop_
_entity.id
_entity.type
_entity.pdbx_description
1 polymer ?
#
loop_
_entity_poly.entity_id
_entity_poly.type
_entity_poly.pdbx_seq_one_letter_code
_entity_poly.pdbx_strand_id
1 'polypeptide(L)'
;MSEIKIINAKKIYHDIPVIENLNVTIPKGSLFTILGPSGCGKTTLLRMIAGFNSIEGGEFYFDDTKINNIEPSKRNIGMVFQNYAIFPHLTVRDNVAFGLKQKKVPKDELVQQTNKYLELMQINQYADRKPDKLSGGQQQRVALARALAVNPSVLLMDEPLSNLDAKLRLDMRQVIREIQHEVGITTVYVTHDQEEAMAISDQIAVMKDGVIQQIGR
;
A
#
# COMPACT_ATOMS: atom_id res chain seq x y z
N MET A 1 2.63 10.81 8.25
CA MET A 1 1.31 10.16 8.08
C MET A 1 0.26 11.23 7.78
N SER A 2 -0.63 10.96 6.81
CA SER A 2 -1.65 11.93 6.37
C SER A 2 -3.04 11.30 6.37
N GLU A 3 -4.06 12.13 6.61
CA GLU A 3 -5.45 11.79 6.29
C GLU A 3 -5.61 11.75 4.77
N ILE A 4 -6.49 10.87 4.26
CA ILE A 4 -6.84 10.86 2.85
C ILE A 4 -8.31 11.24 2.73
N LYS A 5 -8.58 12.30 1.96
CA LYS A 5 -9.95 12.74 1.68
C LYS A 5 -10.22 12.69 0.18
N ILE A 6 -11.29 12.02 -0.19
CA ILE A 6 -11.73 11.86 -1.58
C ILE A 6 -13.14 12.38 -1.69
N ILE A 7 -13.39 13.31 -2.62
CA ILE A 7 -14.65 14.00 -2.82
C ILE A 7 -15.07 13.81 -4.26
N ASN A 8 -16.26 13.24 -4.48
CA ASN A 8 -16.90 13.06 -5.78
C ASN A 8 -15.99 12.43 -6.84
N ALA A 9 -15.18 11.43 -6.44
CA ALA A 9 -14.26 10.76 -7.35
C ALA A 9 -15.01 10.16 -8.54
N LYS A 10 -14.43 10.38 -9.74
CA LYS A 10 -14.92 9.83 -11.00
C LYS A 10 -13.79 9.23 -11.80
N LYS A 11 -14.02 8.00 -12.31
CA LYS A 11 -13.12 7.29 -13.23
C LYS A 11 -13.91 6.66 -14.36
N ILE A 12 -13.47 6.92 -15.59
CA ILE A 12 -14.07 6.38 -16.81
C ILE A 12 -13.00 5.68 -17.63
N TYR A 13 -13.29 4.48 -18.15
CA TYR A 13 -12.48 3.78 -19.14
C TYR A 13 -13.32 3.50 -20.38
N HIS A 14 -12.88 3.98 -21.56
CA HIS A 14 -13.59 3.74 -22.82
C HIS A 14 -15.09 4.03 -22.73
N ASP A 15 -15.45 5.19 -22.20
CA ASP A 15 -16.83 5.66 -21.97
C ASP A 15 -17.64 4.85 -20.93
N ILE A 16 -17.02 3.86 -20.28
CA ILE A 16 -17.65 3.08 -19.21
C ILE A 16 -17.23 3.65 -17.85
N PRO A 17 -18.17 4.14 -17.05
CA PRO A 17 -17.86 4.60 -15.70
C PRO A 17 -17.52 3.40 -14.80
N VAL A 18 -16.37 3.49 -14.12
CA VAL A 18 -15.90 2.49 -13.15
C VAL A 18 -16.04 2.99 -11.73
N ILE A 19 -15.91 4.28 -11.53
CA ILE A 19 -16.17 4.95 -10.25
C ILE A 19 -16.98 6.22 -10.58
N GLU A 20 -18.10 6.42 -9.87
CA GLU A 20 -18.93 7.60 -9.98
C GLU A 20 -19.29 8.14 -8.61
N ASN A 21 -19.00 9.42 -8.42
CA ASN A 21 -19.40 10.19 -7.23
C ASN A 21 -18.99 9.54 -5.89
N LEU A 22 -17.81 8.89 -5.85
CA LEU A 22 -17.33 8.22 -4.65
C LEU A 22 -16.75 9.24 -3.66
N ASN A 23 -17.23 9.15 -2.43
CA ASN A 23 -16.79 9.99 -1.33
C ASN A 23 -16.28 9.10 -0.19
N VAL A 24 -15.08 9.38 0.32
CA VAL A 24 -14.51 8.67 1.49
C VAL A 24 -13.46 9.53 2.19
N THR A 25 -13.44 9.43 3.51
CA THR A 25 -12.35 9.97 4.34
C THR A 25 -11.69 8.81 5.08
N ILE A 26 -10.38 8.68 4.93
CA ILE A 26 -9.54 7.67 5.58
C ILE A 26 -8.78 8.35 6.70
N PRO A 27 -9.06 8.02 7.97
CA PRO A 27 -8.45 8.69 9.10
C PRO A 27 -6.93 8.51 9.16
N LYS A 28 -6.25 9.52 9.65
CA LYS A 28 -4.81 9.51 9.86
C LYS A 28 -4.39 8.37 10.79
N GLY A 29 -3.36 7.62 10.38
CA GLY A 29 -2.81 6.51 11.17
C GLY A 29 -3.66 5.26 11.23
N SER A 30 -4.82 5.21 10.53
CA SER A 30 -5.67 4.01 10.49
C SER A 30 -5.22 3.01 9.43
N LEU A 31 -5.54 1.74 9.66
CA LEU A 31 -5.57 0.71 8.63
C LEU A 31 -7.00 0.62 8.10
N PHE A 32 -7.19 1.20 6.92
CA PHE A 32 -8.48 1.28 6.24
C PHE A 32 -8.53 0.29 5.08
N THR A 33 -9.47 -0.64 5.12
CA THR A 33 -9.62 -1.65 4.09
C THR A 33 -10.77 -1.33 3.13
N ILE A 34 -10.50 -1.46 1.84
CA ILE A 34 -11.50 -1.45 0.78
C ILE A 34 -11.78 -2.89 0.38
N LEU A 35 -12.93 -3.40 0.79
CA LEU A 35 -13.39 -4.76 0.56
C LEU A 35 -14.42 -4.80 -0.56
N GLY A 36 -14.37 -5.79 -1.43
CA GLY A 36 -15.40 -6.00 -2.44
C GLY A 36 -15.03 -7.04 -3.50
N PRO A 37 -15.96 -7.42 -4.37
CA PRO A 37 -15.72 -8.40 -5.42
C PRO A 37 -14.68 -7.93 -6.44
N SER A 38 -14.11 -8.85 -7.20
CA SER A 38 -13.22 -8.52 -8.30
C SER A 38 -13.92 -7.64 -9.34
N GLY A 39 -13.21 -6.64 -9.85
CA GLY A 39 -13.73 -5.72 -10.85
C GLY A 39 -14.61 -4.57 -10.33
N CYS A 40 -14.90 -4.45 -9.03
CA CYS A 40 -15.74 -3.38 -8.50
C CYS A 40 -15.05 -2.00 -8.38
N GLY A 41 -13.78 -1.85 -8.79
CA GLY A 41 -13.07 -0.57 -8.81
C GLY A 41 -12.05 -0.34 -7.69
N LYS A 42 -11.81 -1.28 -6.76
CA LYS A 42 -10.87 -1.14 -5.62
C LYS A 42 -9.45 -0.76 -6.05
N THR A 43 -8.84 -1.59 -6.90
CA THR A 43 -7.48 -1.34 -7.45
C THR A 43 -7.44 -0.04 -8.26
N THR A 44 -8.53 0.28 -8.96
CA THR A 44 -8.66 1.55 -9.70
C THR A 44 -8.57 2.73 -8.73
N LEU A 45 -9.36 2.72 -7.65
CA LEU A 45 -9.35 3.77 -6.64
C LEU A 45 -7.97 3.89 -5.97
N LEU A 46 -7.35 2.75 -5.60
CA LEU A 46 -6.02 2.72 -5.02
C LEU A 46 -4.98 3.36 -5.96
N ARG A 47 -5.05 3.04 -7.26
CA ARG A 47 -4.15 3.61 -8.28
C ARG A 47 -4.40 5.10 -8.56
N MET A 48 -5.63 5.57 -8.39
CA MET A 48 -5.93 7.03 -8.43
C MET A 48 -5.28 7.75 -7.24
N ILE A 49 -5.36 7.19 -6.03
CA ILE A 49 -4.66 7.70 -4.84
C ILE A 49 -3.14 7.72 -5.08
N ALA A 50 -2.60 6.66 -5.67
CA ALA A 50 -1.18 6.56 -6.00
C ALA A 50 -0.72 7.52 -7.13
N GLY A 51 -1.65 7.97 -7.98
CA GLY A 51 -1.37 8.79 -9.15
C GLY A 51 -0.98 8.00 -10.39
N PHE A 52 -1.17 6.68 -10.39
CA PHE A 52 -0.94 5.84 -11.57
C PHE A 52 -2.12 5.87 -12.56
N ASN A 53 -3.29 6.24 -12.08
CA ASN A 53 -4.46 6.47 -12.91
C ASN A 53 -4.84 7.96 -12.87
N SER A 54 -5.28 8.49 -14.01
CA SER A 54 -5.88 9.81 -14.11
C SER A 54 -7.18 9.89 -13.30
N ILE A 55 -7.50 11.09 -12.86
CA ILE A 55 -8.72 11.42 -12.12
C ILE A 55 -9.58 12.26 -13.06
N GLU A 56 -10.67 11.69 -13.61
CA GLU A 56 -11.56 12.38 -14.55
C GLU A 56 -12.49 13.36 -13.84
N GLY A 57 -12.72 13.16 -12.53
CA GLY A 57 -13.54 14.10 -11.75
C GLY A 57 -13.32 13.90 -10.25
N GLY A 58 -13.70 14.91 -9.47
CA GLY A 58 -13.55 14.93 -8.04
C GLY A 58 -12.19 15.45 -7.56
N GLU A 59 -11.99 15.38 -6.26
CA GLU A 59 -10.83 15.94 -5.59
C GLU A 59 -10.25 14.96 -4.60
N PHE A 60 -8.92 14.82 -4.63
CA PHE A 60 -8.14 13.95 -3.75
C PHE A 60 -7.17 14.79 -2.93
N TYR A 61 -7.15 14.57 -1.63
CA TYR A 61 -6.30 15.31 -0.70
C TYR A 61 -5.50 14.37 0.21
N PHE A 62 -4.27 14.76 0.50
CA PHE A 62 -3.50 14.29 1.65
C PHE A 62 -3.43 15.47 2.64
N ASP A 63 -4.05 15.32 3.80
CA ASP A 63 -4.34 16.43 4.73
C ASP A 63 -5.01 17.58 3.94
N ASP A 64 -4.43 18.79 3.93
CA ASP A 64 -4.95 19.95 3.19
C ASP A 64 -4.38 20.08 1.77
N THR A 65 -3.52 19.15 1.34
CA THR A 65 -2.86 19.21 0.04
C THR A 65 -3.63 18.45 -1.02
N LYS A 66 -4.14 19.15 -2.03
CA LYS A 66 -4.79 18.54 -3.21
C LYS A 66 -3.74 17.83 -4.07
N ILE A 67 -3.94 16.51 -4.30
CA ILE A 67 -2.95 15.65 -4.97
C ILE A 67 -3.30 15.31 -6.42
N ASN A 68 -4.41 15.81 -6.97
CA ASN A 68 -4.87 15.45 -8.32
C ASN A 68 -3.78 15.56 -9.40
N ASN A 69 -3.01 16.64 -9.37
CA ASN A 69 -1.99 16.97 -10.37
C ASN A 69 -0.56 16.67 -9.89
N ILE A 70 -0.41 16.01 -8.72
CA ILE A 70 0.91 15.64 -8.20
C ILE A 70 1.31 14.30 -8.81
N GLU A 71 2.49 14.26 -9.43
CA GLU A 71 3.08 13.03 -9.97
C GLU A 71 3.27 11.97 -8.89
N PRO A 72 3.14 10.66 -9.19
CA PRO A 72 3.29 9.58 -8.23
C PRO A 72 4.58 9.67 -7.39
N SER A 73 5.70 10.01 -8.02
CA SER A 73 7.02 10.15 -7.37
C SER A 73 7.08 11.25 -6.31
N LYS A 74 6.17 12.23 -6.37
CA LYS A 74 6.10 13.39 -5.48
C LYS A 74 5.00 13.27 -4.42
N ARG A 75 4.16 12.22 -4.46
CA ARG A 75 3.06 12.01 -3.47
C ARG A 75 3.53 11.48 -2.12
N ASN A 76 4.80 11.15 -1.97
CA ASN A 76 5.38 10.57 -0.75
C ASN A 76 4.60 9.36 -0.22
N ILE A 77 4.28 8.42 -1.09
CA ILE A 77 3.57 7.18 -0.79
C ILE A 77 4.53 5.99 -0.83
N GLY A 78 4.22 4.96 -0.03
CA GLY A 78 4.73 3.60 -0.20
C GLY A 78 3.66 2.75 -0.88
N MET A 79 4.06 1.83 -1.76
CA MET A 79 3.11 0.92 -2.39
C MET A 79 3.63 -0.51 -2.41
N VAL A 80 2.76 -1.44 -2.02
CA VAL A 80 2.94 -2.89 -2.13
C VAL A 80 1.95 -3.40 -3.16
N PHE A 81 2.48 -3.99 -4.23
CA PHE A 81 1.69 -4.56 -5.33
C PHE A 81 1.36 -6.02 -5.06
N GLN A 82 0.33 -6.53 -5.71
CA GLN A 82 -0.10 -7.92 -5.65
C GLN A 82 1.02 -8.93 -5.98
N ASN A 83 1.89 -8.60 -6.93
CA ASN A 83 3.05 -9.41 -7.33
C ASN A 83 4.35 -8.99 -6.63
N TYR A 84 4.24 -8.23 -5.51
CA TYR A 84 5.34 -7.66 -4.73
C TYR A 84 6.23 -6.68 -5.50
N ALA A 85 6.35 -6.79 -6.82
CA ALA A 85 7.15 -5.95 -7.72
C ALA A 85 8.60 -5.72 -7.24
N ILE A 86 9.20 -6.71 -6.56
CA ILE A 86 10.60 -6.63 -6.11
C ILE A 86 11.55 -6.78 -7.29
N PHE A 87 12.71 -6.14 -7.22
CA PHE A 87 13.70 -6.14 -8.29
C PHE A 87 14.51 -7.44 -8.25
N PRO A 88 14.36 -8.36 -9.22
CA PRO A 88 14.96 -9.70 -9.15
C PRO A 88 16.48 -9.69 -9.29
N HIS A 89 17.05 -8.65 -9.89
CA HIS A 89 18.49 -8.48 -10.09
C HIS A 89 19.22 -7.86 -8.89
N LEU A 90 18.48 -7.28 -7.93
CA LEU A 90 19.02 -6.68 -6.72
C LEU A 90 18.95 -7.65 -5.52
N THR A 91 19.85 -7.47 -4.55
CA THR A 91 19.76 -8.16 -3.25
C THR A 91 18.56 -7.66 -2.44
N VAL A 92 18.22 -8.33 -1.35
CA VAL A 92 17.21 -7.87 -0.38
C VAL A 92 17.57 -6.47 0.13
N ARG A 93 18.81 -6.28 0.57
CA ARG A 93 19.33 -5.00 1.04
C ARG A 93 19.18 -3.90 -0.01
N ASP A 94 19.55 -4.17 -1.26
CA ASP A 94 19.46 -3.20 -2.34
C ASP A 94 18.02 -2.89 -2.75
N ASN A 95 17.12 -3.86 -2.66
CA ASN A 95 15.69 -3.63 -2.83
C ASN A 95 15.15 -2.64 -1.79
N VAL A 96 15.45 -2.85 -0.50
CA VAL A 96 15.02 -1.96 0.59
C VAL A 96 15.65 -0.57 0.44
N ALA A 97 16.93 -0.50 0.09
CA ALA A 97 17.67 0.75 -0.08
C ALA A 97 17.29 1.53 -1.35
N PHE A 98 16.59 0.89 -2.30
CA PHE A 98 16.39 1.46 -3.65
C PHE A 98 15.77 2.86 -3.63
N GLY A 99 14.65 3.02 -2.93
CA GLY A 99 13.96 4.30 -2.86
C GLY A 99 14.79 5.39 -2.16
N LEU A 100 15.55 5.02 -1.14
CA LEU A 100 16.48 5.93 -0.45
C LEU A 100 17.60 6.42 -1.38
N LYS A 101 18.14 5.51 -2.22
CA LYS A 101 19.14 5.85 -3.26
C LYS A 101 18.57 6.84 -4.26
N GLN A 102 17.31 6.64 -4.71
CA GLN A 102 16.64 7.56 -5.65
C GLN A 102 16.39 8.95 -5.03
N LYS A 103 16.07 9.01 -3.73
CA LYS A 103 15.93 10.26 -2.97
C LYS A 103 17.28 10.91 -2.65
N LYS A 104 18.41 10.30 -3.03
CA LYS A 104 19.77 10.76 -2.75
C LYS A 104 20.03 11.02 -1.26
N VAL A 105 19.50 10.15 -0.42
CA VAL A 105 19.70 10.20 1.04
C VAL A 105 21.18 10.02 1.36
N PRO A 106 21.77 10.76 2.33
CA PRO A 106 23.16 10.59 2.75
C PRO A 106 23.49 9.14 3.12
N LYS A 107 24.74 8.71 2.83
CA LYS A 107 25.15 7.31 2.94
C LYS A 107 24.89 6.70 4.33
N ASP A 108 25.19 7.45 5.38
CA ASP A 108 25.04 6.96 6.77
C ASP A 108 23.55 6.78 7.13
N GLU A 109 22.71 7.73 6.75
CA GLU A 109 21.25 7.65 6.93
C GLU A 109 20.65 6.51 6.08
N LEU A 110 21.12 6.34 4.83
CA LEU A 110 20.70 5.25 3.96
C LEU A 110 20.98 3.89 4.61
N VAL A 111 22.20 3.69 5.16
CA VAL A 111 22.57 2.45 5.84
C VAL A 111 21.71 2.22 7.07
N GLN A 112 21.55 3.24 7.89
CA GLN A 112 20.75 3.18 9.11
C GLN A 112 19.28 2.83 8.82
N GLN A 113 18.64 3.53 7.89
CA GLN A 113 17.25 3.28 7.51
C GLN A 113 17.09 1.89 6.89
N THR A 114 17.98 1.49 6.00
CA THR A 114 17.94 0.16 5.40
C THR A 114 18.01 -0.93 6.45
N ASN A 115 18.96 -0.86 7.39
CA ASN A 115 19.11 -1.85 8.45
C ASN A 115 17.90 -1.87 9.39
N LYS A 116 17.37 -0.69 9.77
CA LYS A 116 16.15 -0.57 10.57
C LYS A 116 14.99 -1.38 9.98
N TYR A 117 14.72 -1.23 8.68
CA TYR A 117 13.58 -1.93 8.05
C TYR A 117 13.89 -3.40 7.73
N LEU A 118 15.15 -3.78 7.54
CA LEU A 118 15.55 -5.19 7.47
C LEU A 118 15.29 -5.91 8.81
N GLU A 119 15.61 -5.28 9.93
CA GLU A 119 15.38 -5.79 11.29
C GLU A 119 13.88 -5.82 11.62
N LEU A 120 13.16 -4.72 11.39
CA LEU A 120 11.72 -4.64 11.63
C LEU A 120 10.94 -5.73 10.91
N MET A 121 11.35 -6.07 9.67
CA MET A 121 10.73 -7.14 8.87
C MET A 121 11.32 -8.53 9.15
N GLN A 122 12.32 -8.63 10.04
CA GLN A 122 13.01 -9.91 10.37
C GLN A 122 13.61 -10.60 9.13
N ILE A 123 14.21 -9.82 8.22
CA ILE A 123 14.82 -10.30 6.98
C ILE A 123 16.32 -9.96 6.87
N ASN A 124 16.94 -9.45 7.92
CA ASN A 124 18.36 -9.09 7.97
C ASN A 124 19.29 -10.27 7.64
N GLN A 125 18.94 -11.50 8.05
CA GLN A 125 19.69 -12.72 7.72
C GLN A 125 19.67 -13.08 6.22
N TYR A 126 18.79 -12.46 5.46
CA TYR A 126 18.66 -12.66 4.00
C TYR A 126 19.15 -11.45 3.20
N ALA A 127 19.74 -10.44 3.87
CA ALA A 127 20.08 -9.14 3.26
C ALA A 127 20.88 -9.23 1.95
N ASP A 128 21.78 -10.19 1.85
CA ASP A 128 22.68 -10.37 0.70
C ASP A 128 22.14 -11.40 -0.33
N ARG A 129 20.94 -11.97 -0.09
CA ARG A 129 20.29 -12.89 -1.03
C ARG A 129 19.52 -12.13 -2.09
N LYS A 130 19.33 -12.78 -3.24
CA LYS A 130 18.40 -12.31 -4.29
C LYS A 130 16.99 -12.87 -4.05
N PRO A 131 15.95 -12.21 -4.57
CA PRO A 131 14.56 -12.61 -4.39
C PRO A 131 14.21 -14.05 -4.80
N ASP A 132 14.88 -14.61 -5.80
CA ASP A 132 14.70 -15.99 -6.27
C ASP A 132 15.03 -17.06 -5.20
N LYS A 133 15.78 -16.68 -4.17
CA LYS A 133 16.16 -17.54 -3.02
C LYS A 133 15.27 -17.34 -1.79
N LEU A 134 14.11 -16.67 -1.95
CA LEU A 134 13.21 -16.33 -0.86
C LEU A 134 11.85 -17.01 -1.03
N SER A 135 11.20 -17.38 0.09
CA SER A 135 9.79 -17.78 0.08
C SER A 135 8.87 -16.60 -0.23
N GLY A 136 7.62 -16.86 -0.62
CA GLY A 136 6.64 -15.82 -0.91
C GLY A 136 6.45 -14.82 0.24
N GLY A 137 6.36 -15.29 1.49
CA GLY A 137 6.26 -14.40 2.65
C GLY A 137 7.53 -13.58 2.91
N GLN A 138 8.71 -14.14 2.65
CA GLN A 138 9.95 -13.36 2.71
C GLN A 138 9.99 -12.29 1.63
N GLN A 139 9.58 -12.61 0.41
CA GLN A 139 9.46 -11.63 -0.68
C GLN A 139 8.48 -10.51 -0.34
N GLN A 140 7.36 -10.84 0.28
CA GLN A 140 6.39 -9.85 0.74
C GLN A 140 6.96 -8.93 1.82
N ARG A 141 7.70 -9.48 2.80
CA ARG A 141 8.42 -8.69 3.82
C ARG A 141 9.44 -7.73 3.18
N VAL A 142 10.13 -8.16 2.12
CA VAL A 142 11.03 -7.28 1.35
C VAL A 142 10.26 -6.15 0.67
N ALA A 143 9.11 -6.43 0.05
CA ALA A 143 8.27 -5.42 -0.59
C ALA A 143 7.75 -4.39 0.43
N LEU A 144 7.34 -4.85 1.61
CA LEU A 144 6.86 -4.00 2.69
C LEU A 144 8.00 -3.14 3.27
N ALA A 145 9.19 -3.74 3.53
CA ALA A 145 10.38 -3.02 3.95
C ALA A 145 10.76 -1.90 2.97
N ARG A 146 10.78 -2.22 1.66
CA ARG A 146 11.08 -1.26 0.60
C ARG A 146 10.08 -0.10 0.56
N ALA A 147 8.78 -0.40 0.71
CA ALA A 147 7.74 0.62 0.70
C ALA A 147 7.84 1.57 1.90
N LEU A 148 8.21 1.05 3.08
CA LEU A 148 8.30 1.83 4.31
C LEU A 148 9.65 2.54 4.50
N ALA A 149 10.74 2.03 3.91
CA ALA A 149 12.09 2.59 4.11
C ALA A 149 12.21 4.08 3.70
N VAL A 150 11.40 4.53 2.76
CA VAL A 150 11.38 5.92 2.28
C VAL A 150 10.60 6.89 3.19
N ASN A 151 10.14 6.42 4.36
CA ASN A 151 9.30 7.16 5.32
C ASN A 151 8.08 7.81 4.63
N PRO A 152 7.19 7.01 4.00
CA PRO A 152 6.04 7.55 3.30
C PRO A 152 5.01 8.13 4.28
N SER A 153 4.17 9.06 3.80
CA SER A 153 3.03 9.59 4.58
C SER A 153 1.82 8.66 4.54
N VAL A 154 1.72 7.85 3.50
CA VAL A 154 0.64 6.88 3.24
C VAL A 154 1.23 5.59 2.69
N LEU A 155 0.70 4.45 3.13
CA LEU A 155 1.00 3.12 2.61
C LEU A 155 -0.21 2.57 1.85
N LEU A 156 0.00 2.15 0.61
CA LEU A 156 -1.02 1.56 -0.24
C LEU A 156 -0.70 0.09 -0.50
N MET A 157 -1.66 -0.80 -0.31
CA MET A 157 -1.50 -2.24 -0.51
C MET A 157 -2.58 -2.80 -1.43
N ASP A 158 -2.18 -3.31 -2.59
CA ASP A 158 -3.07 -3.88 -3.62
C ASP A 158 -3.06 -5.41 -3.53
N GLU A 159 -4.03 -6.02 -2.85
CA GLU A 159 -4.18 -7.48 -2.63
C GLU A 159 -2.86 -8.19 -2.21
N PRO A 160 -2.15 -7.70 -1.19
CA PRO A 160 -0.78 -8.11 -0.93
C PRO A 160 -0.63 -9.57 -0.49
N LEU A 161 -1.71 -10.24 -0.06
CA LEU A 161 -1.68 -11.61 0.44
C LEU A 161 -2.20 -12.64 -0.57
N SER A 162 -2.70 -12.21 -1.73
CA SER A 162 -3.38 -13.09 -2.70
C SER A 162 -2.50 -14.24 -3.24
N ASN A 163 -1.19 -14.05 -3.30
CA ASN A 163 -0.22 -15.02 -3.84
C ASN A 163 0.39 -15.95 -2.77
N LEU A 164 -0.13 -15.94 -1.53
CA LEU A 164 0.35 -16.75 -0.43
C LEU A 164 -0.59 -17.94 -0.16
N ASP A 165 -0.01 -19.05 0.32
CA ASP A 165 -0.79 -20.15 0.87
C ASP A 165 -1.53 -19.74 2.17
N ALA A 166 -2.53 -20.54 2.57
CA ALA A 166 -3.41 -20.20 3.67
C ALA A 166 -2.68 -19.96 5.01
N LYS A 167 -1.68 -20.80 5.33
CA LYS A 167 -0.93 -20.68 6.58
C LYS A 167 -0.09 -19.39 6.59
N LEU A 168 0.65 -19.17 5.53
CA LEU A 168 1.51 -18.00 5.40
C LEU A 168 0.70 -16.70 5.36
N ARG A 169 -0.52 -16.75 4.80
CA ARG A 169 -1.46 -15.62 4.78
C ARG A 169 -1.86 -15.23 6.20
N LEU A 170 -2.18 -16.20 7.07
CA LEU A 170 -2.51 -15.92 8.47
C LEU A 170 -1.35 -15.25 9.21
N ASP A 171 -0.14 -15.77 9.07
CA ASP A 171 1.05 -15.20 9.71
C ASP A 171 1.31 -13.77 9.21
N MET A 172 1.13 -13.52 7.91
CA MET A 172 1.38 -12.22 7.31
C MET A 172 0.30 -11.17 7.64
N ARG A 173 -0.96 -11.58 7.89
CA ARG A 173 -2.00 -10.66 8.43
C ARG A 173 -1.53 -10.03 9.75
N GLN A 174 -1.05 -10.86 10.66
CA GLN A 174 -0.53 -10.39 11.96
C GLN A 174 0.67 -9.46 11.76
N VAL A 175 1.64 -9.83 10.94
CA VAL A 175 2.83 -9.01 10.63
C VAL A 175 2.43 -7.64 10.09
N ILE A 176 1.51 -7.58 9.13
CA ILE A 176 1.05 -6.31 8.55
C ILE A 176 0.40 -5.43 9.63
N ARG A 177 -0.45 -6.02 10.49
CA ARG A 177 -1.13 -5.30 11.57
C ARG A 177 -0.14 -4.74 12.59
N GLU A 178 0.79 -5.57 13.06
CA GLU A 178 1.81 -5.18 14.03
C GLU A 178 2.69 -4.04 13.50
N ILE A 179 3.18 -4.17 12.27
CA ILE A 179 4.04 -3.16 11.65
C ILE A 179 3.29 -1.85 11.41
N GLN A 180 2.05 -1.93 10.92
CA GLN A 180 1.24 -0.73 10.70
C GLN A 180 1.02 0.01 12.02
N HIS A 181 0.74 -0.73 13.09
CA HIS A 181 0.55 -0.15 14.42
C HIS A 181 1.85 0.43 15.00
N GLU A 182 2.98 -0.25 14.84
CA GLU A 182 4.29 0.22 15.31
C GLU A 182 4.74 1.50 14.60
N VAL A 183 4.57 1.53 13.27
CA VAL A 183 4.93 2.69 12.43
C VAL A 183 3.87 3.79 12.53
N GLY A 184 2.62 3.46 12.85
CA GLY A 184 1.49 4.37 12.95
C GLY A 184 1.03 4.96 11.62
N ILE A 185 1.43 4.39 10.49
CA ILE A 185 1.19 4.95 9.15
C ILE A 185 -0.26 4.76 8.69
N THR A 186 -0.82 5.78 8.05
CA THR A 186 -2.11 5.66 7.35
C THR A 186 -1.97 4.66 6.21
N THR A 187 -2.78 3.59 6.27
CA THR A 187 -2.69 2.48 5.33
C THR A 187 -4.02 2.27 4.62
N VAL A 188 -3.98 2.18 3.28
CA VAL A 188 -5.12 1.74 2.46
C VAL A 188 -4.83 0.32 1.98
N TYR A 189 -5.66 -0.61 2.41
CA TYR A 189 -5.55 -2.03 2.10
C TYR A 189 -6.68 -2.46 1.17
N VAL A 190 -6.37 -3.08 0.05
CA VAL A 190 -7.38 -3.61 -0.89
C VAL A 190 -7.38 -5.13 -0.79
N THR A 191 -8.55 -5.72 -0.63
CA THR A 191 -8.75 -7.17 -0.66
C THR A 191 -10.16 -7.54 -1.12
N HIS A 192 -10.33 -8.77 -1.55
CA HIS A 192 -11.64 -9.41 -1.75
C HIS A 192 -11.94 -10.46 -0.65
N ASP A 193 -11.00 -10.67 0.28
CA ASP A 193 -11.12 -11.63 1.38
C ASP A 193 -11.69 -10.94 2.63
N GLN A 194 -12.86 -11.39 3.09
CA GLN A 194 -13.54 -10.85 4.27
C GLN A 194 -12.78 -11.15 5.56
N GLU A 195 -12.16 -12.33 5.67
CA GLU A 195 -11.39 -12.69 6.86
C GLU A 195 -10.15 -11.81 7.01
N GLU A 196 -9.48 -11.48 5.88
CA GLU A 196 -8.37 -10.52 5.91
C GLU A 196 -8.85 -9.16 6.43
N ALA A 197 -9.91 -8.62 5.81
CA ALA A 197 -10.45 -7.32 6.18
C ALA A 197 -10.82 -7.26 7.66
N MET A 198 -11.56 -8.26 8.17
CA MET A 198 -11.98 -8.32 9.57
C MET A 198 -10.82 -8.48 10.56
N ALA A 199 -9.76 -9.17 10.16
CA ALA A 199 -8.63 -9.45 11.05
C ALA A 199 -7.69 -8.26 11.26
N ILE A 200 -7.51 -7.40 10.24
CA ILE A 200 -6.44 -6.39 10.28
C ILE A 200 -6.93 -4.94 10.37
N SER A 201 -8.20 -4.66 10.02
CA SER A 201 -8.66 -3.30 9.77
C SER A 201 -9.16 -2.57 11.02
N ASP A 202 -8.94 -1.26 11.07
CA ASP A 202 -9.63 -0.35 11.98
C ASP A 202 -11.00 0.05 11.43
N GLN A 203 -11.08 0.17 10.09
CA GLN A 203 -12.32 0.46 9.36
C GLN A 203 -12.33 -0.30 8.03
N ILE A 204 -13.52 -0.73 7.62
CA ILE A 204 -13.75 -1.44 6.36
C ILE A 204 -14.80 -0.67 5.56
N ALA A 205 -14.45 -0.32 4.31
CA ALA A 205 -15.39 0.17 3.31
C ALA A 205 -15.76 -0.98 2.36
N VAL A 206 -17.01 -1.35 2.32
CA VAL A 206 -17.53 -2.33 1.37
C VAL A 206 -17.84 -1.62 0.07
N MET A 207 -17.13 -2.00 -1.01
CA MET A 207 -17.26 -1.43 -2.33
C MET A 207 -17.93 -2.39 -3.31
N LYS A 208 -18.92 -1.91 -4.05
CA LYS A 208 -19.60 -2.65 -5.11
C LYS A 208 -19.95 -1.71 -6.25
N ASP A 209 -19.72 -2.13 -7.49
CA ASP A 209 -20.06 -1.39 -8.72
C ASP A 209 -19.59 0.08 -8.70
N GLY A 210 -18.35 0.32 -8.28
CA GLY A 210 -17.74 1.64 -8.25
C GLY A 210 -18.17 2.55 -7.09
N VAL A 211 -19.01 2.06 -6.17
CA VAL A 211 -19.59 2.83 -5.07
C VAL A 211 -19.30 2.18 -3.72
N ILE A 212 -19.01 2.98 -2.70
CA ILE A 212 -18.95 2.51 -1.31
C ILE A 212 -20.37 2.35 -0.79
N GLN A 213 -20.74 1.11 -0.44
CA GLN A 213 -22.06 0.76 0.07
C GLN A 213 -22.18 1.06 1.58
N GLN A 214 -21.12 0.79 2.31
CA GLN A 214 -21.09 0.92 3.76
C GLN A 214 -19.65 1.10 4.25
N ILE A 215 -19.48 1.84 5.34
CA ILE A 215 -18.23 1.90 6.11
C ILE A 215 -18.56 1.50 7.53
N GLY A 216 -17.76 0.59 8.10
CA GLY A 216 -17.91 0.09 9.48
C GLY A 216 -16.55 -0.15 10.14
N ARG A 217 -16.64 -0.48 11.44
CA ARG A 217 -15.50 -0.93 12.26
C ARG A 217 -15.59 -2.43 12.49
#